data_4286b75ff1f26e9ccee3e44aa8dcacf3
#
_entry.id   4286b75ff1f26e9ccee3e44aa8dcacf3
#
_cell.length_a   1.000
_cell.length_b   1.000
_cell.length_c   1.000
_cell.angle_alpha   90.00
_cell.angle_beta   90.00
_cell.angle_gamma   90.00
#
_symmetry.space_group_name_H-M   'P 1'
#
loop_
_entity.id
_entity.type
_entity.pdbx_description
1 polymer ?
#
loop_
_entity_poly.entity_id
_entity_poly.type
_entity_poly.pdbx_seq_one_letter_code
_entity_poly.pdbx_strand_id
1 'polypeptide(L)'
;EDKIDKEWTPEMGESNPFLHMGMHLTIREQLSTDRPIGIRAATKKLLHKIGDGHKTEHQMMECLGETLWRGQRDGKEPDQIGYLRCVEQLL
;
A
#
# COMPACT_ATOMS: atom_id res chain seq x y z
N GLU A 1 4.26 -20.41 -11.93
CA GLU A 1 3.41 -20.15 -13.00
C GLU A 1 2.05 -19.61 -12.58
N ASP A 2 1.30 -20.38 -11.86
CA ASP A 2 -0.05 -19.99 -11.50
C ASP A 2 -0.09 -18.88 -10.47
N LYS A 3 1.04 -18.56 -9.89
CA LYS A 3 1.08 -17.63 -8.77
C LYS A 3 0.70 -16.22 -9.16
N ILE A 4 0.93 -15.84 -10.41
CA ILE A 4 0.59 -14.49 -10.83
C ILE A 4 -0.91 -14.29 -10.98
N ASP A 5 -1.69 -15.38 -11.01
CA ASP A 5 -3.13 -15.29 -11.10
C ASP A 5 -3.82 -15.26 -9.76
N LYS A 6 -3.07 -15.44 -8.68
CA LYS A 6 -3.63 -15.40 -7.34
C LYS A 6 -3.82 -13.97 -6.88
N GLU A 7 -4.86 -13.76 -6.11
CA GLU A 7 -5.09 -12.46 -5.53
C GLU A 7 -4.07 -12.16 -4.44
N TRP A 8 -3.81 -10.89 -4.25
CA TRP A 8 -2.94 -10.46 -3.18
C TRP A 8 -3.53 -10.83 -1.82
N THR A 9 -2.67 -11.34 -0.93
CA THR A 9 -3.03 -11.55 0.47
C THR A 9 -1.97 -10.92 1.34
N PRO A 10 -2.34 -10.50 2.56
CA PRO A 10 -1.34 -9.90 3.47
C PRO A 10 -0.16 -10.81 3.75
N GLU A 11 -0.36 -12.13 3.73
CA GLU A 11 0.72 -13.06 3.98
C GLU A 11 1.82 -12.97 2.93
N MET A 12 1.46 -12.58 1.71
CA MET A 12 2.46 -12.47 0.65
C MET A 12 3.52 -11.43 1.00
N GLY A 13 3.11 -10.31 1.60
CA GLY A 13 4.05 -9.31 2.03
C GLY A 13 4.82 -9.72 3.28
N GLU A 14 4.14 -10.39 4.20
CA GLU A 14 4.77 -10.75 5.47
C GLU A 14 5.79 -11.88 5.33
N SER A 15 5.60 -12.74 4.34
CA SER A 15 6.52 -13.85 4.14
C SER A 15 7.85 -13.43 3.51
N ASN A 16 7.95 -12.19 3.04
CA ASN A 16 9.16 -11.68 2.42
C ASN A 16 9.61 -10.44 3.18
N PRO A 17 10.62 -10.58 4.07
CA PRO A 17 11.04 -9.44 4.89
C PRO A 17 11.59 -8.26 4.08
N PHE A 18 12.20 -8.53 2.93
CA PHE A 18 12.71 -7.45 2.10
C PHE A 18 11.56 -6.65 1.48
N LEU A 19 10.54 -7.34 1.03
CA LEU A 19 9.36 -6.67 0.49
C LEU A 19 8.65 -5.88 1.57
N HIS A 20 8.51 -6.47 2.75
CA HIS A 20 7.86 -5.81 3.88
C HIS A 20 8.56 -4.50 4.23
N MET A 21 9.89 -4.56 4.38
CA MET A 21 10.67 -3.36 4.68
C MET A 21 10.59 -2.35 3.56
N GLY A 22 10.64 -2.81 2.31
CA GLY A 22 10.55 -1.91 1.16
C GLY A 22 9.23 -1.18 1.11
N MET A 23 8.14 -1.84 1.50
CA MET A 23 6.84 -1.20 1.54
C MET A 23 6.77 -0.12 2.62
N HIS A 24 7.36 -0.38 3.79
CA HIS A 24 7.45 0.66 4.82
C HIS A 24 8.16 1.89 4.31
N LEU A 25 9.31 1.70 3.68
CA LEU A 25 10.10 2.80 3.14
C LEU A 25 9.34 3.55 2.05
N THR A 26 8.66 2.82 1.19
CA THR A 26 7.87 3.42 0.13
C THR A 26 6.77 4.31 0.70
N ILE A 27 6.07 3.83 1.71
CA ILE A 27 5.00 4.61 2.32
C ILE A 27 5.56 5.88 2.95
N ARG A 28 6.68 5.77 3.64
CA ARG A 28 7.30 6.95 4.25
C ARG A 28 7.72 7.97 3.21
N GLU A 29 8.22 7.50 2.08
CA GLU A 29 8.58 8.40 0.99
C GLU A 29 7.34 9.05 0.39
N GLN A 30 6.25 8.29 0.23
CA GLN A 30 5.00 8.84 -0.25
C GLN A 30 4.53 9.99 0.64
N LEU A 31 4.60 9.80 1.94
CA LEU A 31 4.16 10.82 2.88
C LEU A 31 5.09 12.02 2.87
N SER A 32 6.37 11.80 2.64
CA SER A 32 7.34 12.89 2.56
C SER A 32 7.10 13.77 1.35
N THR A 33 6.71 13.17 0.22
CA THR A 33 6.56 13.88 -1.05
C THR A 33 5.11 14.16 -1.41
N ASP A 34 4.16 13.64 -0.65
CA ASP A 34 2.72 13.68 -0.98
C ASP A 34 2.46 13.11 -2.36
N ARG A 35 2.99 11.93 -2.60
CA ARG A 35 2.77 11.22 -3.86
C ARG A 35 2.26 9.82 -3.58
N PRO A 36 1.10 9.44 -4.13
CA PRO A 36 0.22 10.21 -5.00
C PRO A 36 -0.37 11.43 -4.27
N ILE A 37 -0.66 12.47 -5.01
CA ILE A 37 -1.16 13.71 -4.43
C ILE A 37 -2.43 13.41 -3.64
N GLY A 38 -2.46 13.83 -2.38
CA GLY A 38 -3.58 13.57 -1.48
C GLY A 38 -3.31 12.44 -0.49
N ILE A 39 -2.20 11.71 -0.64
CA ILE A 39 -1.92 10.60 0.26
C ILE A 39 -1.68 11.06 1.69
N ARG A 40 -1.08 12.23 1.88
CA ARG A 40 -0.90 12.77 3.24
C ARG A 40 -2.21 13.00 3.93
N ALA A 41 -3.15 13.63 3.24
CA ALA A 41 -4.45 13.94 3.81
C ALA A 41 -5.21 12.66 4.13
N ALA A 42 -5.20 11.70 3.23
CA ALA A 42 -5.87 10.42 3.44
C ALA A 42 -5.26 9.69 4.63
N THR A 43 -3.93 9.68 4.72
CA THR A 43 -3.23 9.01 5.81
C THR A 43 -3.56 9.65 7.15
N LYS A 44 -3.60 10.99 7.17
CA LYS A 44 -3.90 11.71 8.41
C LYS A 44 -5.30 11.36 8.90
N LYS A 45 -6.27 11.30 8.00
CA LYS A 45 -7.63 10.91 8.36
C LYS A 45 -7.69 9.47 8.84
N LEU A 46 -6.97 8.58 8.17
CA LEU A 46 -6.95 7.18 8.55
C LEU A 46 -6.30 7.00 9.93
N LEU A 47 -5.20 7.71 10.17
CA LEU A 47 -4.54 7.68 11.46
C LEU A 47 -5.48 8.14 12.56
N HIS A 48 -6.24 9.20 12.29
CA HIS A 48 -7.19 9.71 13.26
C HIS A 48 -8.29 8.69 13.55
N LYS A 49 -8.74 7.98 12.52
CA LYS A 49 -9.77 6.96 12.68
C LYS A 49 -9.26 5.76 13.46
N ILE A 50 -8.06 5.27 13.14
CA ILE A 50 -7.50 4.06 13.75
C ILE A 50 -6.89 4.36 15.12
N GLY A 51 -6.23 5.52 15.24
CA GLY A 51 -5.61 5.93 16.50
C GLY A 51 -4.28 5.28 16.79
N ASP A 52 -3.66 4.63 15.78
CA ASP A 52 -2.41 3.91 15.97
C ASP A 52 -1.63 3.98 14.66
N GLY A 53 -0.42 4.59 14.72
CA GLY A 53 0.37 4.81 13.50
C GLY A 53 0.85 3.51 12.88
N HIS A 54 1.21 2.53 13.71
CA HIS A 54 1.71 1.26 13.21
C HIS A 54 0.61 0.51 12.44
N LYS A 55 -0.59 0.47 13.03
CA LYS A 55 -1.72 -0.19 12.38
C LYS A 55 -2.13 0.54 11.11
N THR A 56 -2.08 1.87 11.14
CA THR A 56 -2.39 2.68 9.97
C THR A 56 -1.45 2.34 8.82
N GLU A 57 -0.15 2.31 9.11
CA GLU A 57 0.84 2.02 8.10
C GLU A 57 0.66 0.60 7.54
N HIS A 58 0.34 -0.35 8.42
CA HIS A 58 0.14 -1.73 7.98
C HIS A 58 -1.08 -1.86 7.08
N GLN A 59 -2.16 -1.12 7.36
CA GLN A 59 -3.30 -1.16 6.46
C GLN A 59 -2.98 -0.54 5.11
N MET A 60 -2.19 0.54 5.12
CA MET A 60 -1.74 1.13 3.86
C MET A 60 -0.85 0.17 3.09
N MET A 61 -0.06 -0.64 3.79
CA MET A 61 0.78 -1.64 3.14
C MET A 61 -0.04 -2.68 2.40
N GLU A 62 -1.21 -3.01 2.89
CA GLU A 62 -2.07 -3.94 2.18
C GLU A 62 -2.51 -3.35 0.84
N CYS A 63 -2.88 -2.08 0.84
CA CYS A 63 -3.23 -1.40 -0.40
C CYS A 63 -2.04 -1.31 -1.34
N LEU A 64 -0.87 -0.96 -0.80
CA LEU A 64 0.34 -0.84 -1.60
C LEU A 64 0.75 -2.18 -2.18
N GLY A 65 0.70 -3.23 -1.36
CA GLY A 65 1.08 -4.57 -1.82
C GLY A 65 0.20 -5.03 -2.96
N GLU A 66 -1.09 -4.83 -2.84
CA GLU A 66 -2.00 -5.21 -3.92
C GLU A 66 -1.72 -4.41 -5.18
N THR A 67 -1.43 -3.11 -5.03
CA THR A 67 -1.12 -2.25 -6.17
C THR A 67 0.13 -2.74 -6.89
N LEU A 68 1.19 -3.05 -6.13
CA LEU A 68 2.43 -3.53 -6.71
C LEU A 68 2.25 -4.88 -7.39
N TRP A 69 1.49 -5.76 -6.76
CA TRP A 69 1.26 -7.08 -7.31
C TRP A 69 0.50 -7.01 -8.63
N ARG A 70 -0.53 -6.15 -8.69
CA ARG A 70 -1.29 -5.98 -9.93
C ARG A 70 -0.44 -5.41 -11.04
N GLY A 71 0.42 -4.45 -10.71
CA GLY A 71 1.32 -3.88 -11.69
C GLY A 71 2.23 -4.92 -12.28
N GLN A 72 2.81 -5.75 -11.44
CA GLN A 72 3.68 -6.83 -11.89
C GLN A 72 2.93 -7.84 -12.74
N ARG A 73 1.75 -8.23 -12.29
CA ARG A 73 0.95 -9.20 -13.02
C ARG A 73 0.60 -8.72 -14.43
N ASP A 74 0.27 -7.43 -14.54
CA ASP A 74 -0.18 -6.86 -15.80
C ASP A 74 0.97 -6.30 -16.63
N GLY A 75 2.21 -6.34 -16.11
CA GLY A 75 3.35 -5.78 -16.82
C GLY A 75 3.28 -4.27 -16.95
N LYS A 76 2.68 -3.60 -15.99
CA LYS A 76 2.49 -2.16 -16.00
C LYS A 76 3.03 -1.54 -14.73
N GLU A 77 3.19 -0.23 -14.76
CA GLU A 77 3.58 0.50 -13.57
C GLU A 77 2.45 0.47 -12.54
N PRO A 78 2.78 0.56 -11.25
CA PRO A 78 1.76 0.56 -10.21
C PRO A 78 0.75 1.69 -10.41
N ASP A 79 -0.51 1.38 -10.15
CA ASP A 79 -1.61 2.33 -10.32
C ASP A 79 -1.71 3.22 -9.08
N GLN A 80 -1.09 4.40 -9.16
CA GLN A 80 -1.05 5.31 -8.02
C GLN A 80 -2.43 5.81 -7.63
N ILE A 81 -3.29 6.05 -8.62
CA ILE A 81 -4.64 6.52 -8.34
C ILE A 81 -5.44 5.42 -7.66
N GLY A 82 -5.30 4.19 -8.12
CA GLY A 82 -5.95 3.05 -7.50
C GLY A 82 -5.49 2.83 -6.06
N TYR A 83 -4.19 3.02 -5.83
CA TYR A 83 -3.65 2.92 -4.48
C TYR A 83 -4.29 3.97 -3.56
N LEU A 84 -4.34 5.22 -4.01
CA LEU A 84 -4.93 6.28 -3.19
C LEU A 84 -6.39 5.98 -2.89
N ARG A 85 -7.14 5.51 -3.90
CA ARG A 85 -8.54 5.13 -3.67
C ARG A 85 -8.67 4.00 -2.67
N CYS A 86 -7.75 3.02 -2.73
CA CYS A 86 -7.77 1.93 -1.77
C CYS A 86 -7.60 2.45 -0.35
N VAL A 87 -6.66 3.37 -0.14
CA VAL A 87 -6.44 3.96 1.18
C VAL A 87 -7.68 4.76 1.61
N GLU A 88 -8.26 5.52 0.69
CA GLU A 88 -9.46 6.30 1.01
C GLU A 88 -10.65 5.43 1.37
N GLN A 89 -10.72 4.23 0.79
CA GLN A 89 -11.81 3.31 1.12
C GLN A 89 -11.68 2.75 2.54
N LEU A 90 -10.51 2.84 3.14
CA LEU A 90 -10.32 2.42 4.53
C LEU A 90 -10.94 3.43 5.51
N LEU A 91 -11.23 4.62 5.04
CA LEU A 91 -11.86 5.63 5.86
C LEU A 91 -13.33 5.32 6.06
#